data_427c303739cec2f6c82ddc2c92653ef6
#
_entry.id   427c303739cec2f6c82ddc2c92653ef6
#
_cell.length_a   1.000
_cell.length_b   1.000
_cell.length_c   1.000
_cell.angle_alpha   90.00
_cell.angle_beta   90.00
_cell.angle_gamma   90.00
#
_symmetry.space_group_name_H-M   'P 1'
#
loop_
_entity.id
_entity.type
_entity.pdbx_description
1 polymer ?
#
loop_
_entity_poly.entity_id
_entity_poly.type
_entity_poly.pdbx_seq_one_letter_code
_entity_poly.pdbx_strand_id
1 'polypeptide(L)'
;FSSGSWLEDQDFWRFSGIFRDVELEMVPHTHLEDVKILTHLNDTYDHAVVEVNPTVIHPTKVIYTLKYNDEIIASQIKEDSTSLQFELEHPHLWSAEKPHLYTLIIEVMDEEGLVECISQQVGVREFKIINGIMCINGQRIIFHGVNRHEFSAYTGRYVSYEETKQDILNMKAHNINALRTSHYPNQSFAMIYVMNMDFMSLMK
;
A
#
# COMPACT_ATOMS: atom_id res chain seq x y z
N PHE A 1 14.14 -33.33 13.68
CA PHE A 1 13.93 -31.92 14.04
C PHE A 1 15.19 -31.16 13.65
N SER A 2 15.00 -29.97 13.00
CA SER A 2 16.13 -29.10 12.71
C SER A 2 16.57 -28.36 13.97
N SER A 3 17.83 -27.90 14.01
CA SER A 3 18.35 -27.08 15.12
C SER A 3 17.52 -25.79 15.31
N GLY A 4 16.85 -25.31 14.26
CA GLY A 4 15.92 -24.17 14.33
C GLY A 4 14.70 -24.40 15.23
N SER A 5 14.36 -25.66 15.57
CA SER A 5 13.26 -25.97 16.50
C SER A 5 13.50 -25.47 17.94
N TRP A 6 14.73 -25.11 18.26
CA TRP A 6 15.13 -24.61 19.58
C TRP A 6 15.25 -23.10 19.65
N LEU A 7 15.05 -22.41 18.49
CA LEU A 7 15.03 -20.97 18.46
C LEU A 7 13.67 -20.42 18.94
N GLU A 8 13.67 -19.17 19.34
CA GLU A 8 12.47 -18.46 19.77
C GLU A 8 11.38 -18.45 18.70
N ASP A 9 10.14 -18.65 19.09
CA ASP A 9 8.98 -18.71 18.20
C ASP A 9 8.45 -17.33 17.82
N GLN A 10 9.04 -16.24 18.29
CA GLN A 10 8.62 -14.87 18.00
C GLN A 10 7.14 -14.60 18.39
N ASP A 11 6.72 -15.11 19.55
CA ASP A 11 5.37 -14.94 20.12
C ASP A 11 4.23 -15.55 19.28
N PHE A 12 4.50 -16.53 18.41
CA PHE A 12 3.44 -17.18 17.67
C PHE A 12 3.57 -18.71 17.64
N TRP A 13 2.42 -19.34 17.37
CA TRP A 13 2.26 -20.79 17.47
C TRP A 13 2.93 -21.52 16.29
N ARG A 14 3.46 -22.69 16.56
CA ARG A 14 4.06 -23.57 15.56
C ARG A 14 2.99 -24.36 14.82
N PHE A 15 2.32 -23.73 13.88
CA PHE A 15 1.43 -24.41 12.96
C PHE A 15 2.16 -24.74 11.66
N SER A 16 1.98 -25.96 11.16
CA SER A 16 2.51 -26.40 9.88
C SER A 16 1.42 -26.33 8.82
N GLY A 17 1.84 -26.24 7.57
CA GLY A 17 0.95 -26.25 6.41
C GLY A 17 0.90 -24.94 5.65
N ILE A 18 0.11 -24.91 4.59
CA ILE A 18 -0.16 -23.75 3.76
C ILE A 18 -1.38 -23.04 4.38
N PHE A 19 -1.19 -21.84 4.87
CA PHE A 19 -2.22 -21.08 5.59
C PHE A 19 -2.73 -19.85 4.83
N ARG A 20 -2.23 -19.62 3.62
CA ARG A 20 -2.71 -18.60 2.68
C ARG A 20 -3.12 -19.28 1.39
N ASP A 21 -3.90 -18.58 0.60
CA ASP A 21 -4.40 -19.09 -0.68
C ASP A 21 -3.23 -19.44 -1.61
N VAL A 22 -3.46 -20.44 -2.43
CA VAL A 22 -2.54 -20.83 -3.53
C VAL A 22 -3.29 -20.53 -4.81
N GLU A 23 -2.76 -19.60 -5.58
CA GLU A 23 -3.39 -19.09 -6.79
C GLU A 23 -2.57 -19.47 -8.03
N LEU A 24 -3.24 -19.67 -9.13
CA LEU A 24 -2.65 -19.76 -10.45
C LEU A 24 -3.05 -18.51 -11.22
N GLU A 25 -2.10 -17.61 -11.37
CA GLU A 25 -2.32 -16.38 -12.12
C GLU A 25 -1.96 -16.57 -13.60
N MET A 26 -2.88 -16.18 -14.48
CA MET A 26 -2.64 -16.12 -15.91
C MET A 26 -2.67 -14.67 -16.34
N VAL A 27 -1.53 -14.19 -16.81
CA VAL A 27 -1.40 -12.80 -17.30
C VAL A 27 -1.41 -12.79 -18.84
N PRO A 28 -1.95 -11.75 -19.47
CA PRO A 28 -1.83 -11.54 -20.92
C PRO A 28 -0.38 -11.39 -21.34
N HIS A 29 -0.08 -11.59 -22.64
CA HIS A 29 1.26 -11.35 -23.18
C HIS A 29 1.72 -9.90 -22.98
N THR A 30 0.78 -8.96 -23.10
CA THR A 30 0.96 -7.55 -22.77
C THR A 30 0.32 -7.28 -21.41
N HIS A 31 1.10 -6.88 -20.41
CA HIS A 31 0.58 -6.64 -19.04
C HIS A 31 1.50 -5.72 -18.23
N LEU A 32 0.99 -5.22 -17.12
CA LEU A 32 1.78 -4.53 -16.10
C LEU A 32 2.40 -5.57 -15.15
N GLU A 33 3.72 -5.74 -15.20
CA GLU A 33 4.47 -6.65 -14.32
C GLU A 33 4.64 -6.07 -12.92
N ASP A 34 4.95 -4.76 -12.81
CA ASP A 34 5.16 -4.07 -11.54
C ASP A 34 4.97 -2.56 -11.69
N VAL A 35 4.64 -1.88 -10.60
CA VAL A 35 4.63 -0.43 -10.53
C VAL A 35 5.14 0.07 -9.19
N LYS A 36 6.20 0.85 -9.21
CA LYS A 36 6.72 1.55 -8.04
C LYS A 36 6.26 3.00 -8.07
N ILE A 37 5.54 3.44 -7.03
CA ILE A 37 5.05 4.81 -6.88
C ILE A 37 5.77 5.47 -5.71
N LEU A 38 6.32 6.65 -5.94
CA LEU A 38 6.97 7.47 -4.94
C LEU A 38 6.29 8.84 -4.88
N THR A 39 6.27 9.43 -3.70
CA THR A 39 5.75 10.80 -3.50
C THR A 39 6.85 11.67 -2.91
N HIS A 40 7.07 12.82 -3.52
CA HIS A 40 8.06 13.80 -3.11
C HIS A 40 7.35 15.10 -2.79
N LEU A 41 7.63 15.66 -1.63
CA LEU A 41 7.05 16.92 -1.16
C LEU A 41 8.14 17.98 -1.05
N ASN A 42 7.79 19.22 -1.33
CA ASN A 42 8.66 20.35 -1.04
C ASN A 42 8.67 20.68 0.47
N ASP A 43 9.55 21.57 0.89
CA ASP A 43 9.73 21.92 2.31
C ASP A 43 8.51 22.64 2.93
N THR A 44 7.67 23.25 2.11
CA THR A 44 6.44 23.94 2.54
C THR A 44 5.21 23.09 2.49
N TYR A 45 5.29 21.86 1.96
CA TYR A 45 4.18 20.88 1.83
C TYR A 45 3.00 21.36 0.97
N ASP A 46 3.23 22.36 0.10
CA ASP A 46 2.24 22.93 -0.81
C ASP A 46 2.42 22.50 -2.27
N HIS A 47 3.50 21.75 -2.56
CA HIS A 47 3.75 21.14 -3.86
C HIS A 47 4.23 19.69 -3.68
N ALA A 48 3.73 18.80 -4.53
CA ALA A 48 4.14 17.40 -4.54
C ALA A 48 4.37 16.88 -5.96
N VAL A 49 5.26 15.90 -6.06
CA VAL A 49 5.47 15.11 -7.28
C VAL A 49 5.12 13.67 -6.98
N VAL A 50 4.21 13.09 -7.74
CA VAL A 50 3.93 11.65 -7.75
C VAL A 50 4.71 11.04 -8.89
N GLU A 51 5.78 10.34 -8.56
CA GLU A 51 6.63 9.64 -9.52
C GLU A 51 6.14 8.20 -9.68
N VAL A 52 5.90 7.78 -10.91
CA VAL A 52 5.42 6.45 -11.28
C VAL A 52 6.48 5.75 -12.11
N ASN A 53 6.98 4.63 -11.63
CA ASN A 53 7.99 3.80 -12.28
C ASN A 53 7.37 2.43 -12.63
N PRO A 54 6.76 2.29 -13.81
CA PRO A 54 6.12 1.06 -14.23
C PRO A 54 7.13 0.09 -14.86
N THR A 55 6.83 -1.20 -14.78
CA THR A 55 7.43 -2.24 -15.61
C THR A 55 6.30 -2.87 -16.41
N VAL A 56 6.20 -2.53 -17.68
CA VAL A 56 5.16 -3.04 -18.58
C VAL A 56 5.80 -3.94 -19.64
N ILE A 57 5.19 -5.09 -19.85
CA ILE A 57 5.66 -6.10 -20.81
C ILE A 57 4.92 -5.91 -22.15
N HIS A 58 5.68 -5.71 -23.24
CA HIS A 58 5.21 -5.56 -24.61
C HIS A 58 4.07 -4.55 -24.83
N PRO A 59 4.10 -3.33 -24.22
CA PRO A 59 3.04 -2.36 -24.44
C PRO A 59 3.11 -1.76 -25.84
N THR A 60 1.95 -1.43 -26.41
CA THR A 60 1.85 -0.49 -27.54
C THR A 60 1.50 0.90 -27.04
N LYS A 61 0.73 0.96 -25.96
CA LYS A 61 0.29 2.21 -25.34
C LYS A 61 -0.13 1.96 -23.90
N VAL A 62 0.27 2.85 -22.99
CA VAL A 62 -0.17 2.85 -21.61
C VAL A 62 -0.70 4.23 -21.24
N ILE A 63 -1.91 4.28 -20.67
CA ILE A 63 -2.53 5.51 -20.21
C ILE A 63 -2.50 5.52 -18.69
N TYR A 64 -1.95 6.59 -18.13
CA TYR A 64 -1.89 6.83 -16.69
C TYR A 64 -2.80 7.99 -16.34
N THR A 65 -3.82 7.77 -15.52
CA THR A 65 -4.77 8.80 -15.10
C THR A 65 -4.78 8.91 -13.58
N LEU A 66 -4.37 10.06 -13.06
CA LEU A 66 -4.42 10.37 -11.64
C LEU A 66 -5.74 11.09 -11.32
N LYS A 67 -6.48 10.58 -10.34
CA LYS A 67 -7.78 11.11 -9.89
C LYS A 67 -7.75 11.44 -8.41
N TYR A 68 -8.62 12.36 -8.01
CA TYR A 68 -8.99 12.60 -6.62
C TYR A 68 -10.50 12.78 -6.51
N ASN A 69 -11.17 11.99 -5.67
CA ASN A 69 -12.64 11.98 -5.53
C ASN A 69 -13.37 11.90 -6.89
N ASP A 70 -12.93 10.97 -7.76
CA ASP A 70 -13.43 10.76 -9.14
C ASP A 70 -13.13 11.89 -10.15
N GLU A 71 -12.57 13.01 -9.71
CA GLU A 71 -12.12 14.10 -10.59
C GLU A 71 -10.75 13.76 -11.18
N ILE A 72 -10.60 13.91 -12.49
CA ILE A 72 -9.31 13.72 -13.17
C ILE A 72 -8.43 14.93 -12.88
N ILE A 73 -7.30 14.68 -12.20
CA ILE A 73 -6.29 15.71 -11.94
C ILE A 73 -5.35 15.85 -13.13
N ALA A 74 -4.86 14.72 -13.64
CA ALA A 74 -3.98 14.70 -14.80
C ALA A 74 -4.01 13.33 -15.50
N SER A 75 -3.64 13.31 -16.79
CA SER A 75 -3.48 12.08 -17.55
C SER A 75 -2.24 12.18 -18.46
N GLN A 76 -1.52 11.07 -18.59
CA GLN A 76 -0.34 10.94 -19.44
C GLN A 76 -0.39 9.63 -20.22
N ILE A 77 0.21 9.65 -21.42
CA ILE A 77 0.30 8.48 -22.28
C ILE A 77 1.78 8.18 -22.53
N LYS A 78 2.14 6.89 -22.46
CA LYS A 78 3.46 6.35 -22.78
C LYS A 78 3.32 5.16 -23.72
N GLU A 79 4.34 4.90 -24.50
CA GLU A 79 4.43 3.73 -25.40
C GLU A 79 5.45 2.69 -24.87
N ASP A 80 6.02 2.96 -23.72
CA ASP A 80 7.03 2.13 -23.07
C ASP A 80 6.92 2.17 -21.55
N SER A 81 7.88 1.56 -20.85
CA SER A 81 8.00 1.56 -19.39
C SER A 81 8.76 2.79 -18.84
N THR A 82 8.80 3.89 -19.57
CA THR A 82 9.47 5.11 -19.09
C THR A 82 8.75 5.69 -17.88
N SER A 83 9.49 6.03 -16.85
CA SER A 83 8.98 6.72 -15.66
C SER A 83 8.27 8.02 -16.02
N LEU A 84 7.25 8.37 -15.29
CA LEU A 84 6.49 9.60 -15.45
C LEU A 84 6.23 10.26 -14.11
N GLN A 85 5.87 11.54 -14.14
CA GLN A 85 5.62 12.33 -12.94
C GLN A 85 4.33 13.14 -13.10
N PHE A 86 3.55 13.20 -12.03
CA PHE A 86 2.42 14.10 -11.89
C PHE A 86 2.77 15.16 -10.84
N GLU A 87 2.70 16.43 -11.23
CA GLU A 87 2.87 17.55 -10.34
C GLU A 87 1.52 17.95 -9.73
N LEU A 88 1.51 18.20 -8.43
CA LEU A 88 0.33 18.55 -7.65
C LEU A 88 0.58 19.86 -6.91
N GLU A 89 -0.19 20.88 -7.23
CA GLU A 89 -0.25 22.12 -6.47
C GLU A 89 -1.25 21.99 -5.33
N HIS A 90 -0.87 22.38 -4.12
CA HIS A 90 -1.69 22.28 -2.92
C HIS A 90 -2.32 20.89 -2.72
N PRO A 91 -1.49 19.81 -2.68
CA PRO A 91 -2.00 18.44 -2.64
C PRO A 91 -2.77 18.15 -1.36
N HIS A 92 -3.76 17.26 -1.46
CA HIS A 92 -4.40 16.67 -0.30
C HIS A 92 -3.46 15.66 0.33
N LEU A 93 -2.83 16.05 1.43
CA LEU A 93 -1.84 15.21 2.12
C LEU A 93 -2.51 14.09 2.92
N TRP A 94 -1.94 12.90 2.84
CA TRP A 94 -2.37 11.77 3.64
C TRP A 94 -1.81 11.86 5.07
N SER A 95 -2.65 11.65 6.07
CA SER A 95 -2.24 11.37 7.46
C SER A 95 -3.16 10.31 8.06
N ALA A 96 -2.81 9.77 9.24
CA ALA A 96 -3.65 8.81 9.94
C ALA A 96 -4.98 9.40 10.43
N GLU A 97 -5.08 10.71 10.54
CA GLU A 97 -6.33 11.42 10.91
C GLU A 97 -7.12 11.86 9.67
N LYS A 98 -6.46 11.98 8.52
CA LYS A 98 -7.05 12.41 7.24
C LYS A 98 -6.44 11.61 6.10
N PRO A 99 -6.97 10.41 5.79
CA PRO A 99 -6.39 9.50 4.80
C PRO A 99 -6.78 9.89 3.36
N HIS A 100 -6.40 11.09 2.95
CA HIS A 100 -6.63 11.52 1.57
C HIS A 100 -5.85 10.63 0.60
N LEU A 101 -6.57 9.95 -0.28
CA LEU A 101 -6.00 9.06 -1.28
C LEU A 101 -6.36 9.54 -2.68
N TYR A 102 -5.34 9.61 -3.53
CA TYR A 102 -5.50 9.72 -4.97
C TYR A 102 -5.65 8.32 -5.55
N THR A 103 -6.28 8.20 -6.69
CA THR A 103 -6.39 6.95 -7.45
C THR A 103 -5.61 7.09 -8.75
N LEU A 104 -4.57 6.28 -8.90
CA LEU A 104 -3.86 6.13 -10.17
C LEU A 104 -4.50 4.98 -10.93
N ILE A 105 -5.05 5.27 -12.11
CA ILE A 105 -5.55 4.27 -13.06
C ILE A 105 -4.48 4.07 -14.12
N ILE A 106 -4.13 2.83 -14.39
CA ILE A 106 -3.17 2.40 -15.40
C ILE A 106 -3.91 1.51 -16.39
N GLU A 107 -4.04 1.95 -17.63
CA GLU A 107 -4.68 1.21 -18.72
C GLU A 107 -3.60 0.77 -19.70
N VAL A 108 -3.38 -0.54 -19.80
CA VAL A 108 -2.39 -1.14 -20.70
C VAL A 108 -3.08 -1.61 -21.98
N MET A 109 -2.52 -1.21 -23.12
CA MET A 109 -3.07 -1.53 -24.44
C MET A 109 -2.06 -2.28 -25.29
N ASP A 110 -2.56 -3.17 -26.12
CA ASP A 110 -1.85 -3.78 -27.24
C ASP A 110 -2.44 -3.31 -28.61
N GLU A 111 -2.12 -4.01 -29.69
CA GLU A 111 -2.61 -3.69 -31.04
C GLU A 111 -4.14 -3.88 -31.18
N GLU A 112 -4.75 -4.72 -30.36
CA GLU A 112 -6.18 -5.05 -30.40
C GLU A 112 -7.02 -4.13 -29.50
N GLY A 113 -6.38 -3.41 -28.54
CA GLY A 113 -7.03 -2.46 -27.65
C GLY A 113 -6.66 -2.58 -26.18
N LEU A 114 -7.61 -2.30 -25.26
CA LEU A 114 -7.41 -2.37 -23.83
C LEU A 114 -7.27 -3.83 -23.38
N VAL A 115 -6.12 -4.17 -22.80
CA VAL A 115 -5.82 -5.52 -22.28
C VAL A 115 -6.01 -5.59 -20.77
N GLU A 116 -5.55 -4.56 -20.06
CA GLU A 116 -5.54 -4.55 -18.61
C GLU A 116 -5.85 -3.15 -18.06
N CYS A 117 -6.59 -3.09 -16.96
CA CYS A 117 -6.88 -1.84 -16.24
C CYS A 117 -6.67 -2.05 -14.74
N ILE A 118 -5.69 -1.34 -14.19
CA ILE A 118 -5.28 -1.45 -12.79
C ILE A 118 -5.59 -0.14 -12.08
N SER A 119 -6.09 -0.23 -10.86
CA SER A 119 -6.36 0.89 -9.97
C SER A 119 -5.48 0.80 -8.72
N GLN A 120 -4.64 1.83 -8.50
CA GLN A 120 -3.73 1.90 -7.36
C GLN A 120 -4.03 3.14 -6.51
N GLN A 121 -4.19 2.94 -5.20
CA GLN A 121 -4.35 4.07 -4.26
C GLN A 121 -3.00 4.70 -3.93
N VAL A 122 -2.95 6.02 -3.92
CA VAL A 122 -1.73 6.81 -3.69
C VAL A 122 -1.96 7.83 -2.59
N GLY A 123 -1.31 7.65 -1.44
CA GLY A 123 -1.30 8.64 -0.37
C GLY A 123 -0.08 9.55 -0.48
N VAL A 124 -0.29 10.83 -0.72
CA VAL A 124 0.78 11.82 -0.81
C VAL A 124 1.23 12.20 0.60
N ARG A 125 2.41 11.71 1.00
CA ARG A 125 2.97 11.91 2.33
C ARG A 125 4.48 11.81 2.35
N GLU A 126 5.08 12.42 3.37
CA GLU A 126 6.49 12.27 3.70
C GLU A 126 6.64 11.93 5.18
N PHE A 127 7.47 10.90 5.49
CA PHE A 127 7.89 10.61 6.85
C PHE A 127 9.35 11.04 7.02
N LYS A 128 9.60 11.90 8.00
CA LYS A 128 10.96 12.37 8.35
C LYS A 128 11.18 12.37 9.86
N ILE A 129 12.45 12.25 10.25
CA ILE A 129 12.90 12.58 11.62
C ILE A 129 13.49 13.98 11.57
N ILE A 130 12.83 14.93 12.22
CA ILE A 130 13.22 16.34 12.29
C ILE A 130 13.66 16.63 13.73
N ASN A 131 14.93 17.00 13.93
CA ASN A 131 15.51 17.27 15.25
C ASN A 131 15.25 16.14 16.28
N GLY A 132 15.34 14.86 15.84
CA GLY A 132 15.10 13.70 16.68
C GLY A 132 13.61 13.36 16.93
N ILE A 133 12.69 14.07 16.29
CA ILE A 133 11.26 13.88 16.42
C ILE A 133 10.71 13.28 15.13
N MET A 134 9.92 12.21 15.25
CA MET A 134 9.19 11.61 14.11
C MET A 134 8.08 12.54 13.65
N CYS A 135 8.06 12.83 12.35
CA CYS A 135 7.08 13.71 11.73
C CYS A 135 6.47 13.07 10.49
N ILE A 136 5.20 13.33 10.24
CA ILE A 136 4.54 13.13 8.94
C ILE A 136 4.15 14.51 8.41
N ASN A 137 4.53 14.79 7.17
CA ASN A 137 4.28 16.07 6.51
C ASN A 137 4.69 17.27 7.40
N GLY A 138 5.87 17.17 8.03
CA GLY A 138 6.39 18.18 8.95
C GLY A 138 5.73 18.24 10.33
N GLN A 139 4.62 17.55 10.55
CA GLN A 139 3.92 17.54 11.84
C GLN A 139 4.39 16.39 12.72
N ARG A 140 4.68 16.68 13.99
CA ARG A 140 5.04 15.65 14.98
C ARG A 140 3.94 14.60 15.07
N ILE A 141 4.36 13.33 15.09
CA ILE A 141 3.46 12.20 15.32
C ILE A 141 3.80 11.45 16.61
N ILE A 142 2.78 10.84 17.21
CA ILE A 142 2.89 9.89 18.30
C ILE A 142 2.18 8.61 17.86
N PHE A 143 2.92 7.49 17.89
CA PHE A 143 2.34 6.19 17.60
C PHE A 143 1.60 5.65 18.81
N HIS A 144 0.29 5.64 18.77
CA HIS A 144 -0.56 4.85 19.63
C HIS A 144 -0.80 3.51 18.94
N GLY A 145 0.23 2.67 18.93
CA GLY A 145 0.30 1.49 18.08
C GLY A 145 0.23 0.18 18.84
N VAL A 146 -0.12 -0.88 18.10
CA VAL A 146 -0.13 -2.26 18.57
C VAL A 146 0.66 -3.17 17.64
N ASN A 147 1.21 -4.25 18.19
CA ASN A 147 1.68 -5.37 17.40
C ASN A 147 0.49 -6.28 17.06
N ARG A 148 0.38 -6.72 15.82
CA ARG A 148 -0.64 -7.67 15.39
C ARG A 148 -0.01 -8.88 14.72
N HIS A 149 -0.35 -10.06 15.23
CA HIS A 149 -0.11 -11.31 14.54
C HIS A 149 -1.34 -11.69 13.69
N GLU A 150 -1.11 -12.27 12.51
CA GLU A 150 -2.19 -12.95 11.78
C GLU A 150 -2.48 -14.30 12.43
N PHE A 151 -3.40 -14.28 13.36
CA PHE A 151 -3.81 -15.43 14.14
C PHE A 151 -5.29 -15.34 14.51
N SER A 152 -6.04 -16.40 14.29
CA SER A 152 -7.43 -16.56 14.70
C SER A 152 -7.53 -17.62 15.79
N ALA A 153 -8.35 -17.37 16.81
CA ALA A 153 -8.63 -18.33 17.87
C ALA A 153 -9.37 -19.59 17.36
N TYR A 154 -9.98 -19.51 16.20
CA TYR A 154 -10.80 -20.59 15.61
C TYR A 154 -10.05 -21.36 14.51
N THR A 155 -9.28 -20.66 13.67
CA THR A 155 -8.68 -21.20 12.45
C THR A 155 -7.16 -21.21 12.46
N GLY A 156 -6.54 -20.78 13.58
CA GLY A 156 -5.10 -20.73 13.74
C GLY A 156 -4.46 -19.63 12.89
N ARG A 157 -3.56 -19.98 11.98
CA ARG A 157 -2.84 -19.01 11.14
C ARG A 157 -3.61 -18.56 9.90
N TYR A 158 -4.72 -19.20 9.59
CA TYR A 158 -5.62 -18.69 8.57
C TYR A 158 -6.48 -17.60 9.18
N VAL A 159 -6.39 -16.39 8.63
CA VAL A 159 -7.18 -15.23 9.05
C VAL A 159 -7.93 -14.71 7.83
N SER A 160 -9.25 -14.65 7.92
CA SER A 160 -10.09 -14.18 6.83
C SER A 160 -10.02 -12.65 6.67
N TYR A 161 -10.50 -12.18 5.51
CA TYR A 161 -10.68 -10.76 5.24
C TYR A 161 -11.56 -10.09 6.32
N GLU A 162 -12.69 -10.72 6.66
CA GLU A 162 -13.64 -10.16 7.63
C GLU A 162 -13.06 -10.08 9.05
N GLU A 163 -12.28 -11.06 9.49
CA GLU A 163 -11.59 -11.02 10.78
C GLU A 163 -10.57 -9.88 10.79
N THR A 164 -9.76 -9.75 9.74
CA THR A 164 -8.77 -8.67 9.62
C THR A 164 -9.44 -7.30 9.63
N LYS A 165 -10.53 -7.15 8.88
CA LYS A 165 -11.34 -5.93 8.85
C LYS A 165 -11.87 -5.58 10.24
N GLN A 166 -12.41 -6.57 10.96
CA GLN A 166 -12.95 -6.37 12.30
C GLN A 166 -11.86 -5.97 13.30
N ASP A 167 -10.66 -6.57 13.21
CA ASP A 167 -9.50 -6.17 14.03
C ASP A 167 -9.16 -4.70 13.83
N ILE A 168 -9.09 -4.24 12.58
CA ILE A 168 -8.76 -2.85 12.25
C ILE A 168 -9.85 -1.89 12.75
N LEU A 169 -11.11 -2.24 12.58
CA LEU A 169 -12.24 -1.44 13.11
C LEU A 169 -12.21 -1.35 14.64
N ASN A 170 -11.89 -2.45 15.32
CA ASN A 170 -11.75 -2.47 16.77
C ASN A 170 -10.56 -1.59 17.22
N MET A 171 -9.43 -1.68 16.56
CA MET A 171 -8.27 -0.82 16.86
C MET A 171 -8.63 0.66 16.69
N LYS A 172 -9.32 1.01 15.62
CA LYS A 172 -9.77 2.39 15.37
C LYS A 172 -10.73 2.88 16.45
N ALA A 173 -11.68 2.06 16.86
CA ALA A 173 -12.63 2.38 17.94
C ALA A 173 -11.95 2.64 19.30
N HIS A 174 -10.70 2.15 19.48
CA HIS A 174 -9.87 2.37 20.66
C HIS A 174 -8.79 3.43 20.48
N ASN A 175 -8.89 4.29 19.47
CA ASN A 175 -7.92 5.36 19.16
C ASN A 175 -6.49 4.85 18.90
N ILE A 176 -6.34 3.65 18.36
CA ILE A 176 -5.08 3.13 17.87
C ILE A 176 -4.88 3.68 16.45
N ASN A 177 -3.72 4.31 16.20
CA ASN A 177 -3.40 4.94 14.91
C ASN A 177 -2.24 4.27 14.18
N ALA A 178 -1.66 3.22 14.75
CA ALA A 178 -0.54 2.52 14.14
C ALA A 178 -0.61 1.02 14.39
N LEU A 179 -0.26 0.26 13.35
CA LEU A 179 -0.20 -1.20 13.38
C LEU A 179 1.21 -1.64 12.99
N ARG A 180 1.86 -2.46 13.82
CA ARG A 180 3.07 -3.16 13.44
C ARG A 180 2.74 -4.62 13.11
N THR A 181 3.05 -5.02 11.90
CA THR A 181 2.90 -6.41 11.47
C THR A 181 3.94 -7.28 12.17
N SER A 182 3.52 -8.08 13.12
CA SER A 182 4.41 -8.86 13.99
C SER A 182 4.46 -10.31 13.57
N HIS A 183 5.57 -10.79 13.02
CA HIS A 183 6.79 -10.08 12.65
C HIS A 183 7.13 -10.43 11.21
N TYR A 184 6.14 -10.45 10.34
CA TYR A 184 6.16 -10.92 8.96
C TYR A 184 5.18 -10.09 8.11
N PRO A 185 5.32 -10.08 6.79
CA PRO A 185 4.33 -9.41 5.92
C PRO A 185 2.94 -10.02 6.12
N ASN A 186 1.96 -9.16 6.34
CA ASN A 186 0.57 -9.55 6.39
C ASN A 186 0.02 -9.82 4.98
N GLN A 187 -1.20 -10.35 4.88
CA GLN A 187 -1.90 -10.48 3.61
C GLN A 187 -2.09 -9.11 2.96
N SER A 188 -2.02 -9.03 1.63
CA SER A 188 -2.05 -7.78 0.88
C SER A 188 -3.31 -6.94 1.14
N PHE A 189 -4.47 -7.57 1.26
CA PHE A 189 -5.72 -6.87 1.56
C PHE A 189 -5.67 -6.15 2.94
N ALA A 190 -4.94 -6.70 3.92
CA ALA A 190 -4.78 -6.06 5.23
C ALA A 190 -4.07 -4.71 5.08
N MET A 191 -3.05 -4.65 4.22
CA MET A 191 -2.29 -3.42 3.98
C MET A 191 -3.14 -2.36 3.27
N ILE A 192 -3.94 -2.76 2.28
CA ILE A 192 -4.87 -1.87 1.58
C ILE A 192 -5.91 -1.31 2.56
N TYR A 193 -6.44 -2.16 3.44
CA TYR A 193 -7.43 -1.74 4.43
C TYR A 193 -6.86 -0.75 5.45
N VAL A 194 -5.64 -0.98 5.91
CA VAL A 194 -4.91 -0.09 6.82
C VAL A 194 -4.71 1.30 6.19
N MET A 195 -4.35 1.36 4.91
CA MET A 195 -4.17 2.64 4.21
C MET A 195 -5.49 3.43 4.08
N ASN A 196 -6.61 2.72 3.86
CA ASN A 196 -7.93 3.34 3.69
C ASN A 196 -8.62 3.74 5.00
N MET A 197 -8.16 3.22 6.15
CA MET A 197 -8.84 3.33 7.44
C MET A 197 -8.04 4.13 8.49
N ASP A 198 -7.26 5.12 8.05
CA ASP A 198 -6.55 6.04 8.95
C ASP A 198 -5.46 5.39 9.83
N PHE A 199 -4.73 4.43 9.29
CA PHE A 199 -3.67 3.76 10.05
C PHE A 199 -2.29 3.93 9.43
N MET A 200 -1.28 4.11 10.28
CA MET A 200 0.12 3.96 9.90
C MET A 200 0.53 2.49 10.01
N SER A 201 0.96 1.89 8.90
CA SER A 201 1.52 0.54 8.93
C SER A 201 3.02 0.58 9.06
N LEU A 202 3.54 -0.15 10.05
CA LEU A 202 4.96 -0.37 10.27
C LEU A 202 5.28 -1.81 9.86
N MET A 203 5.73 -2.01 8.64
CA MET A 203 6.28 -3.30 8.21
C MET A 203 7.72 -3.45 8.70
N LYS A 204 8.08 -4.68 9.04
CA LYS A 204 9.44 -5.06 9.38
C LYS A 204 10.14 -5.66 8.16
#